data_102c374268e1f943bc75d278b0032c33
#
_entry.id   102c374268e1f943bc75d278b0032c33
#
_cell.length_a   1.000
_cell.length_b   1.000
_cell.length_c   1.000
_cell.angle_alpha   90.00
_cell.angle_beta   90.00
_cell.angle_gamma   90.00
#
_symmetry.space_group_name_H-M   'P 1'
#
loop_
_entity.id
_entity.type
_entity.pdbx_description
1 polymer ?
#
loop_
_entity_poly.entity_id
_entity_poly.type
_entity_poly.pdbx_seq_one_letter_code
_entity_poly.pdbx_strand_id
1 'polypeptide(L)'
;IEEENLPVFSEEQIACINYLSSLLPLVREHEYLVIRNLLEGETSLSRIEANVQEEIPGFKPEQLEHALRFLEDGMAVKIEEGEVHLCGEREQEYEAYLQDLLNYGLTQYDARYADAQDDFLLWQDYRQDQVLLKILENPKHNQYGTYYKNGNMYVFAGLKKDASLDDHLKYNDKFLSPDVFQWESIARISAKDEALQRAAKRVLVFVRKVSAENGITLPYTYIGTGHLENPRKGVTKNGSILYDIHMDNPLPQELQEDFQWME
;
A
#
# COMPACT_ATOMS: atom_id res chain seq x y z
N ILE A 1 29.85 30.38 15.07
CA ILE A 1 28.88 29.40 14.60
C ILE A 1 28.38 28.74 15.85
N GLU A 2 27.22 29.17 16.35
CA GLU A 2 26.54 28.50 17.45
C GLU A 2 26.21 27.09 16.93
N GLU A 3 26.65 26.05 17.62
CA GLU A 3 26.15 24.68 17.42
C GLU A 3 24.66 24.75 17.76
N GLU A 4 23.81 24.71 16.74
CA GLU A 4 22.39 24.49 16.93
C GLU A 4 22.25 23.13 17.63
N ASN A 5 21.82 23.16 18.91
CA ASN A 5 21.46 21.96 19.63
C ASN A 5 20.26 21.33 18.92
N LEU A 6 20.51 20.32 18.11
CA LEU A 6 19.44 19.53 17.50
C LEU A 6 18.58 18.91 18.61
N PRO A 7 17.26 18.94 18.49
CA PRO A 7 16.38 18.36 19.50
C PRO A 7 16.71 16.85 19.66
N VAL A 8 16.83 16.43 20.91
CA VAL A 8 17.09 15.03 21.27
C VAL A 8 15.74 14.41 21.66
N PHE A 9 15.18 13.61 20.78
CA PHE A 9 13.93 12.89 21.03
C PHE A 9 14.16 11.61 21.83
N SER A 10 13.19 11.24 22.66
CA SER A 10 13.16 9.96 23.35
C SER A 10 12.96 8.78 22.37
N GLU A 11 13.24 7.55 22.83
CA GLU A 11 13.00 6.35 22.01
C GLU A 11 11.53 6.21 21.58
N GLU A 12 10.59 6.54 22.45
CA GLU A 12 9.16 6.52 22.13
C GLU A 12 8.79 7.58 21.07
N GLN A 13 9.31 8.80 21.22
CA GLN A 13 9.12 9.88 20.24
C GLN A 13 9.71 9.50 18.88
N ILE A 14 10.92 8.93 18.86
CA ILE A 14 11.57 8.44 17.62
C ILE A 14 10.76 7.33 16.97
N ALA A 15 10.21 6.39 17.75
CA ALA A 15 9.39 5.31 17.21
C ALA A 15 8.13 5.86 16.54
N CYS A 16 7.43 6.81 17.18
CA CYS A 16 6.26 7.49 16.62
C CYS A 16 6.61 8.22 15.31
N ILE A 17 7.66 9.05 15.32
CA ILE A 17 8.12 9.79 14.13
C ILE A 17 8.45 8.81 12.99
N ASN A 18 9.19 7.76 13.27
CA ASN A 18 9.59 6.77 12.26
C ASN A 18 8.38 6.05 11.67
N TYR A 19 7.41 5.66 12.51
CA TYR A 19 6.19 5.02 12.02
C TYR A 19 5.42 5.97 11.11
N LEU A 20 5.10 7.20 11.54
CA LEU A 20 4.37 8.16 10.74
C LEU A 20 5.09 8.52 9.45
N SER A 21 6.41 8.74 9.51
CA SER A 21 7.23 8.99 8.32
C SER A 21 7.21 7.83 7.33
N SER A 22 7.15 6.59 7.82
CA SER A 22 7.08 5.39 6.97
C SER A 22 5.81 5.28 6.15
N LEU A 23 4.73 5.96 6.56
CA LEU A 23 3.46 5.99 5.83
C LEU A 23 3.52 6.88 4.57
N LEU A 24 4.52 7.77 4.48
CA LEU A 24 4.66 8.68 3.34
C LEU A 24 5.15 7.97 2.06
N PRO A 25 4.70 8.43 0.88
CA PRO A 25 3.57 9.33 0.66
C PRO A 25 2.25 8.67 1.07
N LEU A 26 1.36 9.42 1.71
CA LEU A 26 0.10 8.88 2.24
C LEU A 26 -0.76 8.26 1.12
N VAL A 27 -1.39 7.14 1.46
CA VAL A 27 -2.42 6.49 0.64
C VAL A 27 -3.80 6.57 1.28
N ARG A 28 -3.86 6.98 2.55
CA ARG A 28 -5.06 7.33 3.30
C ARG A 28 -4.69 8.28 4.44
N GLU A 29 -5.65 9.01 4.96
CA GLU A 29 -5.44 10.11 5.91
C GLU A 29 -5.62 9.69 7.37
N HIS A 30 -6.27 8.56 7.63
CA HIS A 30 -6.80 8.16 8.94
C HIS A 30 -5.77 8.25 10.07
N GLU A 31 -4.57 7.71 9.87
CA GLU A 31 -3.50 7.74 10.88
C GLU A 31 -3.11 9.17 11.23
N TYR A 32 -2.95 10.02 10.22
CA TYR A 32 -2.54 11.41 10.39
C TYR A 32 -3.63 12.25 11.06
N LEU A 33 -4.90 12.01 10.71
CA LEU A 33 -6.03 12.69 11.33
C LEU A 33 -6.19 12.31 12.81
N VAL A 34 -5.95 11.05 13.18
CA VAL A 34 -5.92 10.63 14.59
C VAL A 34 -4.85 11.40 15.36
N ILE A 35 -3.60 11.44 14.86
CA ILE A 35 -2.51 12.15 15.53
C ILE A 35 -2.79 13.66 15.61
N ARG A 36 -3.38 14.26 14.58
CA ARG A 36 -3.77 15.68 14.62
C ARG A 36 -4.78 15.96 15.73
N ASN A 37 -5.82 15.14 15.88
CA ASN A 37 -6.77 15.27 16.98
C ASN A 37 -6.09 15.19 18.35
N LEU A 38 -5.12 14.29 18.51
CA LEU A 38 -4.34 14.17 19.75
C LEU A 38 -3.49 15.42 20.02
N LEU A 39 -2.88 16.01 19.02
CA LEU A 39 -2.11 17.26 19.16
C LEU A 39 -3.03 18.44 19.55
N GLU A 40 -4.27 18.46 19.07
CA GLU A 40 -5.29 19.43 19.42
C GLU A 40 -5.90 19.19 20.82
N GLY A 41 -5.51 18.11 21.49
CA GLY A 41 -5.91 17.78 22.87
C GLY A 41 -7.14 16.89 23.00
N GLU A 42 -7.65 16.35 21.89
CA GLU A 42 -8.76 15.39 21.92
C GLU A 42 -8.22 13.98 22.15
N THR A 43 -8.67 13.31 23.21
CA THR A 43 -8.24 11.95 23.57
C THR A 43 -9.39 10.93 23.49
N SER A 44 -10.64 11.38 23.48
CA SER A 44 -11.78 10.49 23.41
C SER A 44 -11.90 9.79 22.08
N LEU A 45 -11.80 8.46 22.06
CA LEU A 45 -11.91 7.66 20.83
C LEU A 45 -13.18 7.97 20.03
N SER A 46 -14.32 8.11 20.72
CA SER A 46 -15.60 8.40 20.06
C SER A 46 -15.65 9.80 19.42
N ARG A 47 -14.95 10.78 20.01
CA ARG A 47 -14.85 12.12 19.42
C ARG A 47 -13.86 12.15 18.27
N ILE A 48 -12.72 11.49 18.40
CA ILE A 48 -11.76 11.33 17.31
C ILE A 48 -12.46 10.67 16.10
N GLU A 49 -13.24 9.61 16.33
CA GLU A 49 -14.02 8.96 15.29
C GLU A 49 -14.99 9.94 14.61
N ALA A 50 -15.74 10.71 15.39
CA ALA A 50 -16.67 11.70 14.85
C ALA A 50 -15.96 12.78 14.02
N ASN A 51 -14.84 13.31 14.52
CA ASN A 51 -14.05 14.32 13.81
C ASN A 51 -13.49 13.77 12.50
N VAL A 52 -12.91 12.56 12.50
CA VAL A 52 -12.39 11.90 11.30
C VAL A 52 -13.50 11.61 10.29
N GLN A 53 -14.69 11.22 10.77
CA GLN A 53 -15.86 10.98 9.92
C GLN A 53 -16.34 12.25 9.22
N GLU A 54 -16.28 13.41 9.87
CA GLU A 54 -16.65 14.69 9.27
C GLU A 54 -15.68 15.12 8.15
N GLU A 55 -14.41 14.73 8.25
CA GLU A 55 -13.37 15.14 7.30
C GLU A 55 -13.24 14.21 6.09
N ILE A 56 -13.52 12.92 6.26
CA ILE A 56 -13.29 11.93 5.18
C ILE A 56 -14.60 11.65 4.42
N PRO A 57 -14.70 12.05 3.15
CA PRO A 57 -15.83 11.67 2.30
C PRO A 57 -15.93 10.14 2.17
N GLY A 58 -17.11 9.59 2.46
CA GLY A 58 -17.31 8.14 2.37
C GLY A 58 -16.60 7.33 3.46
N PHE A 59 -16.40 7.94 4.63
CA PHE A 59 -15.82 7.31 5.81
C PHE A 59 -16.37 5.90 6.07
N LYS A 60 -15.47 4.99 6.42
CA LYS A 60 -15.79 3.61 6.81
C LYS A 60 -15.14 3.32 8.16
N PRO A 61 -15.92 2.95 9.20
CA PRO A 61 -15.39 2.66 10.54
C PRO A 61 -14.23 1.66 10.55
N GLU A 62 -14.28 0.64 9.68
CA GLU A 62 -13.24 -0.39 9.59
C GLU A 62 -11.87 0.19 9.20
N GLN A 63 -11.85 1.30 8.47
CA GLN A 63 -10.59 1.96 8.08
C GLN A 63 -9.95 2.66 9.28
N LEU A 64 -10.75 3.28 10.15
CA LEU A 64 -10.26 3.90 11.37
C LEU A 64 -9.83 2.86 12.40
N GLU A 65 -10.60 1.80 12.60
CA GLU A 65 -10.22 0.69 13.48
C GLU A 65 -8.87 0.07 13.04
N HIS A 66 -8.71 -0.10 11.75
CA HIS A 66 -7.46 -0.60 11.16
C HIS A 66 -6.30 0.39 11.38
N ALA A 67 -6.54 1.69 11.20
CA ALA A 67 -5.54 2.73 11.43
C ALA A 67 -5.10 2.79 12.90
N LEU A 68 -6.05 2.78 13.83
CA LEU A 68 -5.78 2.77 15.26
C LEU A 68 -4.92 1.58 15.69
N ARG A 69 -5.26 0.39 15.21
CA ARG A 69 -4.46 -0.82 15.47
C ARG A 69 -3.00 -0.68 14.99
N PHE A 70 -2.78 -0.11 13.81
CA PHE A 70 -1.43 0.05 13.29
C PHE A 70 -0.68 1.22 13.91
N LEU A 71 -1.37 2.26 14.36
CA LEU A 71 -0.76 3.30 15.19
C LEU A 71 -0.27 2.74 16.54
N GLU A 72 -1.06 1.86 17.16
CA GLU A 72 -0.67 1.19 18.41
C GLU A 72 0.48 0.20 18.17
N ASP A 73 0.39 -0.66 17.16
CA ASP A 73 1.46 -1.57 16.73
C ASP A 73 2.77 -0.85 16.37
N GLY A 74 2.67 0.37 15.84
CA GLY A 74 3.77 1.25 15.47
C GLY A 74 4.31 2.09 16.63
N MET A 75 3.78 1.91 17.85
CA MET A 75 4.14 2.69 19.04
C MET A 75 3.94 4.19 18.88
N ALA A 76 2.98 4.60 18.06
CA ALA A 76 2.62 6.00 17.90
C ALA A 76 1.55 6.42 18.93
N VAL A 77 0.65 5.50 19.30
CA VAL A 77 -0.39 5.73 20.29
C VAL A 77 -0.51 4.56 21.26
N LYS A 78 -1.15 4.82 22.40
CA LYS A 78 -1.70 3.82 23.33
C LYS A 78 -3.21 4.00 23.43
N ILE A 79 -3.96 2.91 23.46
CA ILE A 79 -5.43 2.94 23.54
C ILE A 79 -5.85 2.24 24.83
N GLU A 80 -6.44 2.99 25.75
CA GLU A 80 -6.85 2.50 27.06
C GLU A 80 -8.24 3.05 27.43
N GLU A 81 -9.15 2.20 27.85
CA GLU A 81 -10.49 2.56 28.38
C GLU A 81 -11.31 3.52 27.48
N GLY A 82 -11.12 3.47 26.15
CA GLY A 82 -11.81 4.34 25.19
C GLY A 82 -11.15 5.70 24.98
N GLU A 83 -9.95 5.88 25.49
CA GLU A 83 -9.09 7.03 25.21
C GLU A 83 -7.88 6.63 24.38
N VAL A 84 -7.41 7.55 23.57
CA VAL A 84 -6.20 7.42 22.73
C VAL A 84 -5.17 8.42 23.22
N HIS A 85 -3.96 7.97 23.45
CA HIS A 85 -2.86 8.81 23.94
C HIS A 85 -1.67 8.71 23.00
N LEU A 86 -1.07 9.86 22.70
CA LEU A 86 0.18 9.93 21.95
C LEU A 86 1.33 9.30 22.76
N CYS A 87 2.16 8.48 22.13
CA CYS A 87 3.38 7.97 22.75
C CYS A 87 4.48 9.02 22.82
N GLY A 88 5.26 8.99 23.94
CA GLY A 88 6.28 9.99 24.24
C GLY A 88 5.74 11.23 24.97
N GLU A 89 6.60 11.87 25.74
CA GLU A 89 6.24 13.11 26.42
C GLU A 89 5.95 14.23 25.41
N ARG A 90 4.91 15.03 25.70
CA ARG A 90 4.48 16.12 24.85
C ARG A 90 5.34 17.37 25.11
N GLU A 91 6.51 17.41 24.47
CA GLU A 91 7.41 18.54 24.47
C GLU A 91 7.17 19.44 23.25
N GLN A 92 7.37 20.72 23.39
CA GLN A 92 7.07 21.70 22.35
C GLN A 92 7.76 21.36 21.00
N GLU A 93 9.01 20.94 21.05
CA GLU A 93 9.80 20.60 19.85
C GLU A 93 9.28 19.34 19.17
N TYR A 94 8.87 18.33 19.96
CA TYR A 94 8.28 17.11 19.44
C TYR A 94 6.92 17.38 18.78
N GLU A 95 6.04 18.14 19.46
CA GLU A 95 4.74 18.51 18.90
C GLU A 95 4.89 19.33 17.62
N ALA A 96 5.82 20.28 17.58
CA ALA A 96 6.10 21.07 16.38
C ALA A 96 6.58 20.19 15.22
N TYR A 97 7.46 19.22 15.49
CA TYR A 97 7.92 18.30 14.48
C TYR A 97 6.78 17.43 13.92
N LEU A 98 5.93 16.88 14.80
CA LEU A 98 4.76 16.12 14.37
C LEU A 98 3.81 16.99 13.55
N GLN A 99 3.55 18.22 13.97
CA GLN A 99 2.67 19.14 13.25
C GLN A 99 3.16 19.40 11.83
N ASP A 100 4.48 19.62 11.66
CA ASP A 100 5.08 19.81 10.33
C ASP A 100 4.96 18.55 9.47
N LEU A 101 5.22 17.38 10.05
CA LEU A 101 5.08 16.09 9.37
C LEU A 101 3.65 15.84 8.90
N LEU A 102 2.66 16.11 9.78
CA LEU A 102 1.23 15.96 9.46
C LEU A 102 0.79 16.93 8.36
N ASN A 103 1.16 18.19 8.48
CA ASN A 103 0.85 19.23 7.48
C ASN A 103 1.42 18.87 6.12
N TYR A 104 2.67 18.41 6.08
CA TYR A 104 3.30 17.95 4.85
C TYR A 104 2.56 16.78 4.24
N GLY A 105 2.33 15.72 5.02
CA GLY A 105 1.68 14.50 4.54
C GLY A 105 0.26 14.71 4.03
N LEU A 106 -0.57 15.44 4.80
CA LEU A 106 -1.96 15.73 4.42
C LEU A 106 -2.02 16.64 3.19
N THR A 107 -1.20 17.70 3.13
CA THR A 107 -1.15 18.58 1.95
C THR A 107 -0.75 17.82 0.68
N GLN A 108 0.23 16.91 0.78
CA GLN A 108 0.63 16.09 -0.36
C GLN A 108 -0.47 15.09 -0.76
N TYR A 109 -1.17 14.53 0.21
CA TYR A 109 -2.30 13.63 -0.04
C TYR A 109 -3.43 14.35 -0.76
N ASP A 110 -3.86 15.51 -0.26
CA ASP A 110 -4.91 16.32 -0.86
C ASP A 110 -4.58 16.69 -2.30
N ALA A 111 -3.35 17.18 -2.55
CA ALA A 111 -2.91 17.53 -3.89
C ALA A 111 -2.87 16.32 -4.83
N ARG A 112 -2.49 15.13 -4.33
CA ARG A 112 -2.38 13.90 -5.13
C ARG A 112 -3.73 13.29 -5.46
N TYR A 113 -4.69 13.34 -4.54
CA TYR A 113 -5.99 12.67 -4.64
C TYR A 113 -7.16 13.61 -4.90
N ALA A 114 -6.92 14.92 -5.15
CA ALA A 114 -7.96 15.93 -5.37
C ALA A 114 -9.03 15.53 -6.40
N ASP A 115 -8.59 14.88 -7.48
CA ASP A 115 -9.46 14.45 -8.59
C ASP A 115 -9.56 12.91 -8.69
N ALA A 116 -9.16 12.19 -7.65
CA ALA A 116 -9.14 10.73 -7.68
C ALA A 116 -10.56 10.15 -7.68
N GLN A 117 -10.86 9.30 -8.65
CA GLN A 117 -12.12 8.56 -8.72
C GLN A 117 -12.01 7.14 -8.17
N ASP A 118 -10.82 6.63 -7.99
CA ASP A 118 -10.50 5.29 -7.49
C ASP A 118 -9.52 5.36 -6.31
N ASP A 119 -9.42 4.26 -5.57
CA ASP A 119 -8.48 4.11 -4.44
C ASP A 119 -7.02 4.25 -4.84
N PHE A 120 -6.67 3.93 -6.08
CA PHE A 120 -5.32 4.01 -6.63
C PHE A 120 -5.32 4.82 -7.92
N LEU A 121 -4.31 5.66 -8.06
CA LEU A 121 -4.12 6.51 -9.24
C LEU A 121 -3.36 5.75 -10.32
N LEU A 122 -3.91 5.73 -11.53
CA LEU A 122 -3.27 5.11 -12.69
C LEU A 122 -1.85 5.65 -12.90
N TRP A 123 -0.94 4.76 -13.24
CA TRP A 123 0.46 5.05 -13.56
C TRP A 123 1.27 5.64 -12.42
N GLN A 124 0.78 5.55 -11.18
CA GLN A 124 1.50 5.95 -9.99
C GLN A 124 2.14 4.77 -9.29
N ASP A 125 3.26 5.04 -8.63
CA ASP A 125 4.01 4.04 -7.89
C ASP A 125 3.48 3.88 -6.47
N TYR A 126 3.39 2.61 -6.03
CA TYR A 126 2.98 2.22 -4.68
C TYR A 126 3.91 1.14 -4.14
N ARG A 127 4.35 1.29 -2.91
CA ARG A 127 4.92 0.16 -2.19
C ARG A 127 3.80 -0.84 -1.84
N GLN A 128 4.12 -2.11 -1.79
CA GLN A 128 3.15 -3.16 -1.50
C GLN A 128 2.50 -3.00 -0.12
N ASP A 129 3.27 -2.57 0.89
CA ASP A 129 2.76 -2.28 2.23
C ASP A 129 1.71 -1.15 2.23
N GLN A 130 1.88 -0.12 1.41
CA GLN A 130 0.89 0.95 1.22
C GLN A 130 -0.43 0.43 0.61
N VAL A 131 -0.33 -0.43 -0.41
CA VAL A 131 -1.51 -1.05 -1.00
C VAL A 131 -2.25 -1.90 0.03
N LEU A 132 -1.53 -2.73 0.81
CA LEU A 132 -2.10 -3.56 1.85
C LEU A 132 -2.79 -2.71 2.94
N LEU A 133 -2.16 -1.62 3.34
CA LEU A 133 -2.75 -0.68 4.30
C LEU A 133 -4.09 -0.13 3.80
N LYS A 134 -4.15 0.27 2.53
CA LYS A 134 -5.37 0.82 1.93
C LYS A 134 -6.50 -0.19 1.79
N ILE A 135 -6.18 -1.45 1.52
CA ILE A 135 -7.17 -2.52 1.38
C ILE A 135 -7.50 -3.25 2.69
N LEU A 136 -7.05 -2.74 3.82
CA LEU A 136 -7.27 -3.29 5.17
C LEU A 136 -6.66 -4.69 5.37
N GLU A 137 -5.51 -4.92 4.76
CA GLU A 137 -4.66 -6.08 5.00
C GLU A 137 -3.45 -5.68 5.86
N ASN A 138 -2.77 -6.66 6.45
CA ASN A 138 -1.61 -6.38 7.29
C ASN A 138 -0.39 -5.99 6.43
N PRO A 139 0.13 -4.75 6.53
CA PRO A 139 1.29 -4.29 5.74
C PRO A 139 2.56 -5.11 5.99
N LYS A 140 2.67 -5.77 7.14
CA LYS A 140 3.80 -6.66 7.48
C LYS A 140 3.77 -7.98 6.69
N HIS A 141 2.63 -8.34 6.09
CA HIS A 141 2.46 -9.54 5.26
C HIS A 141 2.66 -9.26 3.77
N ASN A 142 3.60 -8.42 3.40
CA ASN A 142 3.87 -7.93 2.04
C ASN A 142 4.69 -8.88 1.15
N GLN A 143 4.71 -10.17 1.45
CA GLN A 143 5.50 -11.17 0.73
C GLN A 143 4.72 -11.99 -0.30
N TYR A 144 3.40 -11.84 -0.35
CA TYR A 144 2.56 -12.56 -1.30
C TYR A 144 2.35 -11.74 -2.58
N GLY A 145 2.33 -12.43 -3.72
CA GLY A 145 2.07 -11.79 -5.03
C GLY A 145 0.59 -11.53 -5.30
N THR A 146 -0.33 -12.01 -4.44
CA THR A 146 -1.78 -11.90 -4.68
C THR A 146 -2.55 -11.78 -3.38
N TYR A 147 -3.54 -10.90 -3.37
CA TYR A 147 -4.47 -10.71 -2.25
C TYR A 147 -5.91 -10.63 -2.76
N TYR A 148 -6.86 -10.99 -1.89
CA TYR A 148 -8.29 -11.00 -2.20
C TYR A 148 -9.04 -10.24 -1.12
N LYS A 149 -9.78 -9.19 -1.50
CA LYS A 149 -10.55 -8.37 -0.57
C LYS A 149 -11.81 -7.83 -1.24
N ASN A 150 -12.96 -7.98 -0.60
CA ASN A 150 -14.24 -7.38 -1.04
C ASN A 150 -14.61 -7.71 -2.49
N GLY A 151 -14.29 -8.94 -2.95
CA GLY A 151 -14.54 -9.37 -4.33
C GLY A 151 -13.54 -8.85 -5.36
N ASN A 152 -12.52 -8.13 -4.93
CA ASN A 152 -11.39 -7.71 -5.77
C ASN A 152 -10.18 -8.64 -5.57
N MET A 153 -9.39 -8.74 -6.61
CA MET A 153 -8.10 -9.40 -6.61
C MET A 153 -7.01 -8.37 -6.86
N TYR A 154 -5.95 -8.39 -6.07
CA TYR A 154 -4.80 -7.50 -6.17
C TYR A 154 -3.59 -8.33 -6.58
N VAL A 155 -3.00 -8.02 -7.72
CA VAL A 155 -1.86 -8.76 -8.31
C VAL A 155 -0.62 -7.89 -8.27
N PHE A 156 0.46 -8.45 -7.71
CA PHE A 156 1.78 -7.83 -7.69
C PHE A 156 2.73 -8.68 -8.53
N ALA A 157 3.18 -8.15 -9.64
CA ALA A 157 4.03 -8.86 -10.60
C ALA A 157 5.35 -8.16 -10.84
N GLY A 158 6.44 -8.94 -10.89
CA GLY A 158 7.75 -8.47 -11.32
C GLY A 158 8.09 -9.02 -12.70
N LEU A 159 8.43 -8.16 -13.65
CA LEU A 159 8.73 -8.57 -15.03
C LEU A 159 10.05 -9.31 -15.14
N LYS A 160 11.11 -8.79 -14.51
CA LYS A 160 12.42 -9.46 -14.45
C LYS A 160 12.52 -10.25 -13.17
N LYS A 161 12.72 -11.54 -13.29
CA LYS A 161 13.02 -12.41 -12.15
C LYS A 161 14.52 -12.41 -11.90
N ASP A 162 14.91 -12.42 -10.63
CA ASP A 162 16.32 -12.56 -10.25
C ASP A 162 16.86 -13.88 -10.80
N ALA A 163 18.05 -13.85 -11.42
CA ALA A 163 18.69 -15.03 -11.97
C ALA A 163 19.01 -16.08 -10.88
N SER A 164 19.17 -15.65 -9.63
CA SER A 164 19.43 -16.51 -8.48
C SER A 164 18.21 -17.26 -7.96
N LEU A 165 16.98 -16.88 -8.41
CA LEU A 165 15.78 -17.58 -8.00
C LEU A 165 15.71 -18.99 -8.58
N ASP A 166 15.21 -19.92 -7.78
CA ASP A 166 14.89 -21.27 -8.24
C ASP A 166 13.88 -21.23 -9.39
N ASP A 167 14.03 -22.11 -10.37
CA ASP A 167 13.21 -22.15 -11.58
C ASP A 167 11.70 -22.27 -11.29
N HIS A 168 11.31 -22.87 -10.14
CA HIS A 168 9.92 -22.96 -9.73
C HIS A 168 9.30 -21.66 -9.22
N LEU A 169 10.10 -20.60 -9.03
CA LEU A 169 9.69 -19.25 -8.64
C LEU A 169 9.78 -18.25 -9.81
N LYS A 170 10.21 -18.71 -10.98
CA LYS A 170 10.30 -17.89 -12.19
C LYS A 170 8.96 -17.95 -12.95
N TYR A 171 7.99 -17.17 -12.50
CA TYR A 171 6.71 -17.00 -13.18
C TYR A 171 6.87 -16.28 -14.51
N ASN A 172 5.99 -16.56 -15.46
CA ASN A 172 6.05 -16.00 -16.82
C ASN A 172 5.13 -14.77 -16.95
N ASP A 173 5.35 -13.77 -16.11
CA ASP A 173 4.59 -12.52 -16.13
C ASP A 173 5.17 -11.59 -17.20
N LYS A 174 4.34 -11.13 -18.13
CA LYS A 174 4.75 -10.22 -19.22
C LYS A 174 3.57 -9.54 -19.90
N PHE A 175 3.80 -8.43 -20.56
CA PHE A 175 2.80 -7.86 -21.48
C PHE A 175 2.79 -8.65 -22.80
N LEU A 176 1.61 -8.98 -23.30
CA LEU A 176 1.38 -9.54 -24.63
C LEU A 176 1.02 -8.44 -25.63
N SER A 177 0.35 -7.40 -25.16
CA SER A 177 -0.01 -6.18 -25.87
C SER A 177 -0.18 -5.04 -24.86
N PRO A 178 -0.35 -3.78 -25.26
CA PRO A 178 -0.58 -2.68 -24.32
C PRO A 178 -1.76 -2.88 -23.36
N ASP A 179 -2.73 -3.67 -23.75
CA ASP A 179 -3.98 -3.93 -23.05
C ASP A 179 -4.11 -5.37 -22.51
N VAL A 180 -3.11 -6.23 -22.71
CA VAL A 180 -3.11 -7.61 -22.23
C VAL A 180 -1.86 -7.93 -21.45
N PHE A 181 -2.04 -8.18 -20.15
CA PHE A 181 -0.97 -8.62 -19.26
C PHE A 181 -1.10 -10.12 -18.95
N GLN A 182 -0.12 -10.92 -19.37
CA GLN A 182 -0.03 -12.32 -18.99
C GLN A 182 0.48 -12.43 -17.56
N TRP A 183 -0.28 -13.12 -16.71
CA TRP A 183 0.07 -13.34 -15.31
C TRP A 183 0.00 -14.81 -14.95
N GLU A 184 0.95 -15.29 -14.17
CA GLU A 184 1.01 -16.67 -13.69
C GLU A 184 0.76 -16.74 -12.18
N SER A 185 -0.25 -17.53 -11.76
CA SER A 185 -0.56 -17.76 -10.35
C SER A 185 0.61 -18.45 -9.63
N ILE A 186 0.61 -18.39 -8.30
CA ILE A 186 1.56 -19.16 -7.50
C ILE A 186 1.47 -20.65 -7.82
N ALA A 187 2.60 -21.34 -7.71
CA ALA A 187 2.66 -22.78 -7.78
C ALA A 187 1.82 -23.43 -6.66
N ARG A 188 1.16 -24.55 -6.95
CA ARG A 188 0.29 -25.29 -6.01
C ARG A 188 -0.86 -24.43 -5.46
N ILE A 189 -1.53 -23.70 -6.34
CA ILE A 189 -2.69 -22.92 -5.96
C ILE A 189 -3.71 -23.78 -5.20
N SER A 190 -4.23 -23.29 -4.09
CA SER A 190 -5.28 -23.97 -3.36
C SER A 190 -6.62 -23.88 -4.10
N ALA A 191 -7.51 -24.86 -3.89
CA ALA A 191 -8.86 -24.81 -4.44
C ALA A 191 -9.64 -23.55 -3.99
N LYS A 192 -9.33 -23.05 -2.78
CA LYS A 192 -9.89 -21.78 -2.27
C LYS A 192 -9.41 -20.60 -3.09
N ASP A 193 -8.11 -20.49 -3.33
CA ASP A 193 -7.55 -19.38 -4.09
C ASP A 193 -8.00 -19.42 -5.55
N GLU A 194 -8.08 -20.60 -6.16
CA GLU A 194 -8.64 -20.76 -7.51
C GLU A 194 -10.10 -20.31 -7.58
N ALA A 195 -10.91 -20.63 -6.56
CA ALA A 195 -12.29 -20.17 -6.48
C ALA A 195 -12.37 -18.64 -6.32
N LEU A 196 -11.49 -18.04 -5.53
CA LEU A 196 -11.41 -16.58 -5.36
C LEU A 196 -10.98 -15.88 -6.66
N GLN A 197 -10.02 -16.45 -7.41
CA GLN A 197 -9.63 -15.94 -8.73
C GLN A 197 -10.82 -15.92 -9.71
N ARG A 198 -11.55 -17.03 -9.78
CA ARG A 198 -12.74 -17.15 -10.65
C ARG A 198 -13.89 -16.23 -10.24
N ALA A 199 -14.00 -15.90 -8.95
CA ALA A 199 -15.04 -15.04 -8.40
C ALA A 199 -14.66 -13.56 -8.38
N ALA A 200 -13.43 -13.20 -8.72
CA ALA A 200 -12.96 -11.82 -8.70
C ALA A 200 -13.75 -10.95 -9.69
N LYS A 201 -14.34 -9.88 -9.17
CA LYS A 201 -15.10 -8.90 -9.97
C LYS A 201 -14.19 -7.92 -10.71
N ARG A 202 -13.08 -7.57 -10.09
CA ARG A 202 -12.05 -6.68 -10.62
C ARG A 202 -10.68 -7.24 -10.23
N VAL A 203 -9.73 -7.15 -11.13
CA VAL A 203 -8.32 -7.47 -10.89
C VAL A 203 -7.54 -6.19 -10.96
N LEU A 204 -6.95 -5.76 -9.83
CA LEU A 204 -6.09 -4.57 -9.77
C LEU A 204 -4.65 -5.04 -9.95
N VAL A 205 -3.94 -4.45 -10.89
CA VAL A 205 -2.62 -4.94 -11.31
C VAL A 205 -1.54 -3.91 -10.98
N PHE A 206 -0.53 -4.37 -10.24
CA PHE A 206 0.65 -3.63 -9.82
C PHE A 206 1.89 -4.33 -10.38
N VAL A 207 2.67 -3.62 -11.19
CA VAL A 207 3.81 -4.18 -11.91
C VAL A 207 5.08 -3.42 -11.58
N ARG A 208 6.19 -4.14 -11.42
CA ARG A 208 7.52 -3.54 -11.35
C ARG A 208 8.49 -4.25 -12.29
N LYS A 209 9.47 -3.51 -12.79
CA LYS A 209 10.47 -4.04 -13.72
C LYS A 209 11.38 -5.08 -13.06
N VAL A 210 11.93 -4.71 -11.91
CA VAL A 210 12.80 -5.55 -11.07
C VAL A 210 12.39 -5.43 -9.61
N SER A 211 12.77 -6.39 -8.78
CA SER A 211 12.42 -6.37 -7.35
C SER A 211 13.21 -5.33 -6.56
N ALA A 212 14.48 -5.13 -6.90
CA ALA A 212 15.35 -4.18 -6.24
C ALA A 212 16.42 -3.66 -7.22
N GLU A 213 16.90 -2.46 -6.95
CA GLU A 213 18.03 -1.84 -7.64
C GLU A 213 18.96 -1.22 -6.62
N ASN A 214 20.27 -1.49 -6.71
CA ASN A 214 21.28 -1.00 -5.75
C ASN A 214 20.93 -1.26 -4.27
N GLY A 215 20.30 -2.40 -3.97
CA GLY A 215 19.87 -2.79 -2.62
C GLY A 215 18.58 -2.12 -2.13
N ILE A 216 17.94 -1.30 -2.96
CA ILE A 216 16.67 -0.62 -2.62
C ILE A 216 15.53 -1.37 -3.31
N THR A 217 14.54 -1.82 -2.53
CA THR A 217 13.31 -2.44 -3.06
C THR A 217 12.52 -1.40 -3.85
N LEU A 218 12.21 -1.70 -5.11
CA LEU A 218 11.44 -0.81 -5.96
C LEU A 218 9.93 -0.93 -5.70
N PRO A 219 9.18 0.18 -5.79
CA PRO A 219 7.74 0.15 -5.77
C PRO A 219 7.16 -0.55 -6.99
N TYR A 220 5.86 -0.73 -6.99
CA TYR A 220 5.08 -1.21 -8.13
C TYR A 220 4.31 -0.05 -8.75
N THR A 221 4.32 0.04 -10.05
CA THR A 221 3.43 0.96 -10.78
C THR A 221 2.04 0.33 -10.88
N TYR A 222 1.01 1.05 -10.46
CA TYR A 222 -0.39 0.64 -10.65
C TYR A 222 -0.79 0.83 -12.11
N ILE A 223 -1.06 -0.26 -12.82
CA ILE A 223 -1.40 -0.23 -14.24
C ILE A 223 -2.90 -0.32 -14.53
N GLY A 224 -3.72 -0.29 -13.49
CA GLY A 224 -5.17 -0.24 -13.62
C GLY A 224 -5.87 -1.53 -13.24
N THR A 225 -7.14 -1.59 -13.64
CA THR A 225 -8.02 -2.74 -13.45
C THR A 225 -8.14 -3.54 -14.74
N GLY A 226 -8.56 -4.79 -14.59
CA GLY A 226 -8.86 -5.68 -15.69
C GLY A 226 -9.61 -6.91 -15.23
N HIS A 227 -9.74 -7.91 -16.11
CA HIS A 227 -10.40 -9.18 -15.83
C HIS A 227 -9.58 -10.37 -16.36
N LEU A 228 -9.68 -11.50 -15.65
CA LEU A 228 -8.95 -12.73 -15.98
C LEU A 228 -9.65 -13.47 -17.15
N GLU A 229 -8.84 -13.83 -18.14
CA GLU A 229 -9.29 -14.66 -19.25
C GLU A 229 -8.31 -15.81 -19.56
N ASN A 230 -8.72 -16.71 -20.43
CA ASN A 230 -7.88 -17.77 -21.02
C ASN A 230 -7.08 -18.58 -19.99
N PRO A 231 -7.70 -19.17 -18.95
CA PRO A 231 -6.99 -19.99 -17.98
C PRO A 231 -6.34 -21.20 -18.66
N ARG A 232 -5.01 -21.35 -18.46
CA ARG A 232 -4.23 -22.44 -19.03
C ARG A 232 -3.16 -22.91 -18.04
N LYS A 233 -2.62 -24.10 -18.30
CA LYS A 233 -1.54 -24.62 -17.44
C LYS A 233 -0.34 -23.67 -17.49
N GLY A 234 0.13 -23.28 -16.31
CA GLY A 234 1.32 -22.45 -16.16
C GLY A 234 2.62 -23.20 -16.48
N VAL A 235 3.71 -22.45 -16.58
CA VAL A 235 5.03 -22.99 -16.95
C VAL A 235 5.77 -23.58 -15.74
N THR A 236 5.41 -23.19 -14.52
CA THR A 236 6.03 -23.74 -13.31
C THR A 236 5.70 -25.22 -13.14
N LYS A 237 6.69 -26.03 -12.76
CA LYS A 237 6.55 -27.49 -12.62
C LYS A 237 5.50 -27.92 -11.58
N ASN A 238 5.01 -27.03 -10.75
CA ASN A 238 4.19 -27.31 -9.57
C ASN A 238 2.71 -26.94 -9.72
N GLY A 239 2.20 -26.78 -10.94
CA GLY A 239 0.76 -26.64 -11.18
C GLY A 239 0.21 -25.24 -10.94
N SER A 240 0.87 -24.21 -11.48
CA SER A 240 0.34 -22.85 -11.60
C SER A 240 -0.70 -22.76 -12.71
N ILE A 241 -1.48 -21.69 -12.68
CA ILE A 241 -2.43 -21.32 -13.75
C ILE A 241 -1.95 -20.02 -14.37
N LEU A 242 -1.90 -19.99 -15.68
CA LEU A 242 -1.56 -18.82 -16.48
C LEU A 242 -2.86 -18.18 -16.98
N TYR A 243 -2.99 -16.89 -16.81
CA TYR A 243 -4.12 -16.08 -17.26
C TYR A 243 -3.65 -14.95 -18.17
N ASP A 244 -4.52 -14.51 -19.05
CA ASP A 244 -4.43 -13.21 -19.70
C ASP A 244 -5.32 -12.25 -18.91
N ILE A 245 -4.76 -11.13 -18.43
CA ILE A 245 -5.52 -10.06 -17.80
C ILE A 245 -5.76 -9.01 -18.87
N HIS A 246 -7.02 -8.90 -19.29
CA HIS A 246 -7.43 -7.83 -20.21
C HIS A 246 -7.66 -6.56 -19.40
N MET A 247 -6.82 -5.57 -19.65
CA MET A 247 -6.79 -4.29 -18.92
C MET A 247 -7.86 -3.34 -19.45
N ASP A 248 -8.52 -2.64 -18.52
CA ASP A 248 -9.53 -1.62 -18.87
C ASP A 248 -8.88 -0.38 -19.51
N ASN A 249 -7.60 -0.14 -19.23
CA ASN A 249 -6.81 0.96 -19.78
C ASN A 249 -5.53 0.40 -20.44
N PRO A 250 -5.26 0.69 -21.70
CA PRO A 250 -4.03 0.27 -22.34
C PRO A 250 -2.82 1.03 -21.75
N LEU A 251 -1.69 0.34 -21.64
CA LEU A 251 -0.45 0.91 -21.15
C LEU A 251 0.01 2.07 -22.04
N PRO A 252 0.27 3.26 -21.49
CA PRO A 252 0.77 4.38 -22.25
C PRO A 252 2.17 4.10 -22.82
N GLN A 253 2.51 4.73 -23.96
CA GLN A 253 3.73 4.45 -24.70
C GLN A 253 4.99 4.61 -23.84
N GLU A 254 5.04 5.61 -22.97
CA GLU A 254 6.17 5.87 -22.07
C GLU A 254 6.45 4.68 -21.15
N LEU A 255 5.40 4.08 -20.58
CA LEU A 255 5.52 2.89 -19.74
C LEU A 255 5.81 1.62 -20.56
N GLN A 256 5.32 1.54 -21.81
CA GLN A 256 5.71 0.45 -22.71
C GLN A 256 7.21 0.45 -22.95
N GLU A 257 7.79 1.61 -23.18
CA GLU A 257 9.25 1.77 -23.38
C GLU A 257 10.03 1.45 -22.10
N ASP A 258 9.55 1.90 -20.93
CA ASP A 258 10.21 1.63 -19.65
C ASP A 258 10.15 0.15 -19.26
N PHE A 259 8.99 -0.48 -19.38
CA PHE A 259 8.84 -1.91 -19.10
C PHE A 259 9.52 -2.79 -20.17
N GLN A 260 10.02 -2.20 -21.23
CA GLN A 260 10.66 -2.84 -22.39
C GLN A 260 10.01 -4.18 -22.72
N TRP A 261 9.25 -4.21 -23.81
CA TRP A 261 8.79 -5.45 -24.41
C TRP A 261 10.01 -6.38 -24.56
N MET A 262 10.21 -7.24 -23.58
CA MET A 262 11.33 -8.19 -23.66
C MET A 262 10.91 -9.29 -24.61
N GLU A 263 11.50 -9.26 -25.78
CA GLU A 263 11.49 -10.37 -26.74
C GLU A 263 12.00 -11.66 -26.12
#